data_3ee645221de2946f187a362f3d877404
#
_entry.id   3ee645221de2946f187a362f3d877404
#
_cell.length_a   1.000
_cell.length_b   1.000
_cell.length_c   1.000
_cell.angle_alpha   90.00
_cell.angle_beta   90.00
_cell.angle_gamma   90.00
#
_symmetry.space_group_name_H-M   'P 1'
#
loop_
_entity.id
_entity.type
_entity.pdbx_description
1 polymer ?
#
loop_
_entity_poly.entity_id
_entity_poly.type
_entity_poly.pdbx_seq_one_letter_code
_entity_poly.pdbx_strand_id
1 'polypeptide(L)'
;MKANYLVTTPAQKILSAAILFLLLSTVSAGHYAKAGNLEEVLQSGTLKHLGIPYANFITRDHMGLDVELMQQFAKYLGVKYQFVESSWQNIIPELTGKKINVKKDTVEITGATPIKGDVISTGFTVLPWRTKIVDFSERTFPSGIWLIARSDAALTPIKPTGNIGKDIVRVKEKLTNVSVLALEGSCLAPELYGINQTGAKIQFFPVDRDLEGMIPSVIAKIADTTLMDVPVALVALAKWPRQIKVIGPLSDPQNMACAFSKDSPKLKQAFDSFFNTFKKSGKYRELVNTYYPTVFTYYPEFLSQK
;
A
#
# COMPACT_ATOMS: atom_id res chain seq x y z
N MET A 1 33.83 69.19 45.96
CA MET A 1 33.58 68.02 45.09
C MET A 1 32.08 67.87 44.85
N LYS A 2 31.56 68.21 43.72
CA LYS A 2 30.13 68.01 43.35
C LYS A 2 30.02 66.79 42.46
N ALA A 3 29.30 65.76 42.93
CA ALA A 3 29.04 64.57 42.16
C ALA A 3 27.85 64.81 41.22
N ASN A 4 28.04 64.70 39.93
CA ASN A 4 26.99 64.79 38.92
C ASN A 4 26.33 63.40 38.75
N TYR A 5 25.13 63.22 39.14
CA TYR A 5 24.30 62.08 38.84
C TYR A 5 23.62 62.31 37.48
N LEU A 6 23.94 61.45 36.52
CA LEU A 6 23.23 61.39 35.24
C LEU A 6 21.87 60.70 35.47
N VAL A 7 20.80 61.47 35.40
CA VAL A 7 19.42 61.00 35.47
C VAL A 7 19.01 60.58 34.06
N THR A 8 18.90 59.31 33.80
CA THR A 8 18.38 58.78 32.54
C THR A 8 16.86 58.93 32.50
N THR A 9 16.32 59.56 31.48
CA THR A 9 14.89 59.82 31.30
C THR A 9 14.11 58.54 31.02
N PRO A 10 12.79 58.47 31.36
CA PRO A 10 11.96 57.27 31.13
C PRO A 10 11.87 56.78 29.67
N ALA A 11 12.05 57.70 28.71
CA ALA A 11 12.04 57.42 27.30
C ALA A 11 13.18 56.48 26.82
N GLN A 12 14.36 56.58 27.45
CA GLN A 12 15.52 55.70 27.08
C GLN A 12 15.34 54.26 27.59
N LYS A 13 14.61 54.05 28.68
CA LYS A 13 14.31 52.68 29.17
C LYS A 13 13.28 51.93 28.34
N ILE A 14 12.31 52.67 27.75
CA ILE A 14 11.31 52.08 26.85
C ILE A 14 11.93 51.67 25.51
N LEU A 15 12.88 52.46 24.99
CA LEU A 15 13.56 52.13 23.70
C LEU A 15 14.45 50.92 23.80
N SER A 16 15.13 50.68 24.94
CA SER A 16 15.95 49.48 25.21
C SER A 16 15.10 48.23 25.37
N ALA A 17 13.92 48.31 25.98
CA ALA A 17 13.00 47.17 26.09
C ALA A 17 12.34 46.80 24.77
N ALA A 18 12.05 47.76 23.90
CA ALA A 18 11.46 47.53 22.57
C ALA A 18 12.45 46.84 21.62
N ILE A 19 13.74 47.17 21.69
CA ILE A 19 14.78 46.54 20.85
C ILE A 19 15.07 45.10 21.32
N LEU A 20 14.99 44.80 22.61
CA LEU A 20 15.16 43.44 23.11
C LEU A 20 13.99 42.54 22.78
N PHE A 21 12.76 43.07 22.62
CA PHE A 21 11.58 42.30 22.21
C PHE A 21 11.49 42.03 20.70
N LEU A 22 12.15 42.90 19.87
CA LEU A 22 12.21 42.69 18.43
C LEU A 22 13.22 41.64 17.96
N LEU A 23 14.18 41.27 18.80
CA LEU A 23 15.18 40.25 18.51
C LEU A 23 14.79 38.84 18.90
N LEU A 24 13.64 38.62 19.56
CA LEU A 24 13.13 37.32 19.95
C LEU A 24 11.96 36.80 19.09
N SER A 25 11.52 37.57 18.09
CA SER A 25 10.68 37.02 17.02
C SER A 25 11.55 36.34 15.97
N THR A 26 12.34 35.36 16.36
CA THR A 26 12.83 34.35 15.45
C THR A 26 11.57 33.65 14.94
N VAL A 27 11.18 34.01 13.75
CA VAL A 27 10.23 33.28 12.93
C VAL A 27 10.59 31.80 13.07
N SER A 28 9.81 31.07 13.86
CA SER A 28 9.68 29.63 13.68
C SER A 28 9.08 29.46 12.29
N ALA A 29 9.94 29.53 11.25
CA ALA A 29 9.62 28.96 9.98
C ALA A 29 9.24 27.53 10.31
N GLY A 30 7.95 27.25 10.31
CA GLY A 30 7.45 25.91 10.49
C GLY A 30 8.21 25.04 9.50
N HIS A 31 9.13 24.24 9.99
CA HIS A 31 9.73 23.17 9.21
C HIS A 31 8.55 22.25 8.90
N TYR A 32 7.84 22.52 7.81
CA TYR A 32 6.99 21.50 7.22
C TYR A 32 7.92 20.32 7.00
N ALA A 33 7.68 19.25 7.74
CA ALA A 33 8.43 18.04 7.59
C ALA A 33 8.37 17.66 6.11
N LYS A 34 9.51 17.75 5.44
CA LYS A 34 9.66 17.29 4.06
C LYS A 34 9.59 15.78 4.09
N ALA A 35 8.98 15.14 3.11
CA ALA A 35 9.00 13.68 3.03
C ALA A 35 10.44 13.22 3.13
N GLY A 36 10.74 12.27 4.04
CA GLY A 36 12.10 11.86 4.37
C GLY A 36 12.89 11.50 3.12
N ASN A 37 13.74 12.41 2.66
CA ASN A 37 14.76 12.07 1.69
C ASN A 37 15.80 11.19 2.38
N LEU A 38 16.65 10.47 1.65
CA LEU A 38 17.66 9.58 2.22
C LEU A 38 18.49 10.26 3.32
N GLU A 39 18.93 11.51 3.08
CA GLU A 39 19.73 12.28 4.04
C GLU A 39 18.96 12.54 5.36
N GLU A 40 17.67 12.82 5.28
CA GLU A 40 16.81 13.07 6.47
C GLU A 40 16.60 11.78 7.27
N VAL A 41 16.39 10.64 6.59
CA VAL A 41 16.30 9.33 7.24
C VAL A 41 17.61 8.96 7.94
N LEU A 42 18.74 9.16 7.29
CA LEU A 42 20.07 8.91 7.87
C LEU A 42 20.34 9.85 9.05
N GLN A 43 20.00 11.11 8.94
CA GLN A 43 20.20 12.11 10.01
C GLN A 43 19.29 11.86 11.21
N SER A 44 18.03 11.48 10.98
CA SER A 44 17.08 11.14 12.07
C SER A 44 17.41 9.80 12.72
N GLY A 45 18.20 8.95 12.04
CA GLY A 45 18.53 7.60 12.47
C GLY A 45 17.32 6.65 12.50
N THR A 46 16.21 6.97 11.79
CA THR A 46 14.98 6.17 11.81
C THR A 46 14.31 6.17 10.44
N LEU A 47 13.96 4.97 9.95
CA LEU A 47 13.09 4.77 8.79
C LEU A 47 11.65 4.55 9.26
N LYS A 48 10.74 5.44 8.87
CA LYS A 48 9.30 5.37 9.22
C LYS A 48 8.52 4.70 8.07
N HIS A 49 8.05 3.50 8.33
CA HIS A 49 7.27 2.69 7.41
C HIS A 49 5.77 2.92 7.61
N LEU A 50 5.10 3.53 6.63
CA LEU A 50 3.65 3.66 6.59
C LEU A 50 3.02 2.37 6.08
N GLY A 51 2.13 1.79 6.87
CA GLY A 51 1.45 0.55 6.51
C GLY A 51 0.01 0.47 7.01
N ILE A 52 -0.72 -0.46 6.45
CA ILE A 52 -2.12 -0.78 6.79
C ILE A 52 -2.20 -2.29 6.94
N PRO A 53 -2.83 -2.83 7.99
CA PRO A 53 -3.07 -4.27 8.08
C PRO A 53 -3.80 -4.79 6.84
N TYR A 54 -3.15 -5.69 6.09
CA TYR A 54 -3.66 -6.22 4.83
C TYR A 54 -2.99 -7.53 4.45
N ALA A 55 -3.78 -8.60 4.36
CA ALA A 55 -3.32 -9.96 4.04
C ALA A 55 -2.09 -10.37 4.90
N ASN A 56 -1.11 -11.04 4.31
CA ASN A 56 0.16 -11.35 4.99
C ASN A 56 1.27 -10.33 4.69
N PHE A 57 0.96 -9.19 4.10
CA PHE A 57 1.92 -8.07 4.00
C PHE A 57 2.13 -7.41 5.34
N ILE A 58 1.03 -7.12 6.05
CA ILE A 58 1.03 -6.59 7.41
C ILE A 58 -0.14 -7.24 8.14
N THR A 59 0.13 -8.05 9.13
CA THR A 59 -0.86 -8.65 10.01
C THR A 59 -1.25 -7.68 11.13
N ARG A 60 -2.31 -7.97 11.89
CA ARG A 60 -2.79 -7.09 12.98
C ARG A 60 -1.79 -6.94 14.13
N ASP A 61 -0.87 -7.88 14.28
CA ASP A 61 0.24 -7.84 15.25
C ASP A 61 1.51 -7.22 14.66
N HIS A 62 1.39 -6.52 13.54
CA HIS A 62 2.46 -5.81 12.85
C HIS A 62 3.63 -6.71 12.43
N MET A 63 3.32 -7.94 12.05
CA MET A 63 4.22 -8.86 11.38
C MET A 63 3.88 -8.90 9.87
N GLY A 64 4.69 -9.56 9.05
CA GLY A 64 4.35 -9.78 7.65
C GLY A 64 5.47 -9.49 6.68
N LEU A 65 5.20 -9.82 5.40
CA LEU A 65 6.18 -9.71 4.32
C LEU A 65 6.78 -8.30 4.20
N ASP A 66 5.92 -7.28 4.20
CA ASP A 66 6.35 -5.89 3.99
C ASP A 66 6.99 -5.30 5.26
N VAL A 67 6.57 -5.75 6.44
CA VAL A 67 7.21 -5.36 7.71
C VAL A 67 8.65 -5.85 7.75
N GLU A 68 8.86 -7.14 7.48
CA GLU A 68 10.22 -7.70 7.49
C GLU A 68 11.09 -7.14 6.35
N LEU A 69 10.52 -6.91 5.16
CA LEU A 69 11.21 -6.25 4.06
C LEU A 69 11.73 -4.86 4.48
N MET A 70 10.88 -4.06 5.14
CA MET A 70 11.26 -2.72 5.61
C MET A 70 12.25 -2.76 6.79
N GLN A 71 12.17 -3.74 7.66
CA GLN A 71 13.17 -3.98 8.71
C GLN A 71 14.54 -4.30 8.11
N GLN A 72 14.59 -5.14 7.06
CA GLN A 72 15.85 -5.42 6.34
C GLN A 72 16.37 -4.18 5.61
N PHE A 73 15.50 -3.34 5.06
CA PHE A 73 15.91 -2.07 4.45
C PHE A 73 16.44 -1.08 5.49
N ALA A 74 15.79 -0.92 6.64
CA ALA A 74 16.31 -0.09 7.74
C ALA A 74 17.70 -0.57 8.22
N LYS A 75 17.88 -1.90 8.35
CA LYS A 75 19.19 -2.50 8.67
C LYS A 75 20.25 -2.21 7.61
N TYR A 76 19.88 -2.27 6.33
CA TYR A 76 20.78 -1.91 5.22
C TYR A 76 21.23 -0.45 5.28
N LEU A 77 20.32 0.47 5.66
CA LEU A 77 20.63 1.89 5.86
C LEU A 77 21.39 2.19 7.16
N GLY A 78 21.48 1.22 8.09
CA GLY A 78 22.07 1.43 9.42
C GLY A 78 21.23 2.30 10.36
N VAL A 79 19.90 2.32 10.19
CA VAL A 79 18.95 3.12 10.97
C VAL A 79 17.95 2.24 11.72
N LYS A 80 17.23 2.83 12.69
CA LYS A 80 16.14 2.16 13.40
C LYS A 80 14.90 2.03 12.48
N TYR A 81 14.16 0.95 12.65
CA TYR A 81 12.86 0.76 12.02
C TYR A 81 11.73 1.26 12.93
N GLN A 82 10.77 1.96 12.35
CA GLN A 82 9.54 2.38 13.02
C GLN A 82 8.34 2.12 12.11
N PHE A 83 7.38 1.29 12.59
CA PHE A 83 6.09 1.15 11.94
C PHE A 83 5.17 2.31 12.29
N VAL A 84 4.45 2.83 11.31
CA VAL A 84 3.45 3.90 11.46
C VAL A 84 2.17 3.43 10.79
N GLU A 85 1.18 3.08 11.60
CA GLU A 85 -0.12 2.65 11.08
C GLU A 85 -0.87 3.81 10.42
N SER A 86 -1.51 3.54 9.30
CA SER A 86 -2.27 4.50 8.50
C SER A 86 -3.61 3.89 8.05
N SER A 87 -4.30 4.57 7.13
CA SER A 87 -5.51 4.09 6.48
C SER A 87 -5.43 4.30 4.96
N TRP A 88 -6.24 3.55 4.19
CA TRP A 88 -6.27 3.69 2.72
C TRP A 88 -6.55 5.10 2.24
N GLN A 89 -7.29 5.90 3.01
CA GLN A 89 -7.61 7.30 2.69
C GLN A 89 -6.45 8.25 3.00
N ASN A 90 -5.64 7.94 4.02
CA ASN A 90 -4.63 8.85 4.55
C ASN A 90 -3.19 8.51 4.13
N ILE A 91 -2.91 7.27 3.72
CA ILE A 91 -1.53 6.80 3.56
C ILE A 91 -0.72 7.60 2.52
N ILE A 92 -1.31 7.98 1.38
CA ILE A 92 -0.65 8.84 0.39
C ILE A 92 -0.50 10.28 0.92
N PRO A 93 -1.54 10.94 1.47
CA PRO A 93 -1.40 12.21 2.17
C PRO A 93 -0.29 12.22 3.22
N GLU A 94 -0.23 11.19 4.07
CA GLU A 94 0.76 11.06 5.14
C GLU A 94 2.18 10.78 4.66
N LEU A 95 2.35 10.23 3.45
CA LEU A 95 3.65 10.12 2.78
C LEU A 95 4.07 11.44 2.12
N THR A 96 3.14 12.12 1.45
CA THR A 96 3.47 13.21 0.52
C THR A 96 3.30 14.59 1.13
N GLY A 97 2.60 14.71 2.27
CA GLY A 97 2.18 16.00 2.85
C GLY A 97 1.06 16.70 2.07
N LYS A 98 0.43 16.04 1.09
CA LYS A 98 -0.56 16.61 0.19
C LYS A 98 -1.92 15.95 0.40
N LYS A 99 -2.94 16.73 0.77
CA LYS A 99 -4.33 16.26 0.72
C LYS A 99 -4.74 16.11 -0.73
N ILE A 100 -5.33 14.98 -1.09
CA ILE A 100 -5.72 14.67 -2.46
C ILE A 100 -7.19 14.33 -2.57
N ASN A 101 -7.78 14.64 -3.71
CA ASN A 101 -9.08 14.17 -4.15
C ASN A 101 -8.87 13.40 -5.46
N VAL A 102 -9.37 12.16 -5.51
CA VAL A 102 -9.21 11.29 -6.68
C VAL A 102 -10.57 11.09 -7.34
N LYS A 103 -10.65 11.47 -8.63
CA LYS A 103 -11.84 11.25 -9.47
C LYS A 103 -11.42 10.48 -10.71
N LYS A 104 -11.81 9.21 -10.79
CA LYS A 104 -11.32 8.28 -11.81
C LYS A 104 -9.77 8.24 -11.77
N ASP A 105 -9.12 8.61 -12.88
CA ASP A 105 -7.65 8.67 -12.98
C ASP A 105 -7.06 10.08 -12.73
N THR A 106 -7.86 11.04 -12.30
CA THR A 106 -7.39 12.42 -12.02
C THR A 106 -7.12 12.57 -10.53
N VAL A 107 -5.96 13.16 -10.19
CA VAL A 107 -5.57 13.51 -8.83
C VAL A 107 -5.51 15.02 -8.71
N GLU A 108 -6.31 15.57 -7.82
CA GLU A 108 -6.33 16.98 -7.47
C GLU A 108 -5.73 17.17 -6.07
N ILE A 109 -4.80 18.13 -5.93
CA ILE A 109 -4.25 18.49 -4.61
C ILE A 109 -5.16 19.55 -4.01
N THR A 110 -5.76 19.23 -2.86
CA THR A 110 -6.75 20.09 -2.19
C THR A 110 -6.21 20.80 -0.95
N GLY A 111 -4.97 20.54 -0.56
CA GLY A 111 -4.36 21.17 0.62
C GLY A 111 -3.11 20.45 1.08
N ALA A 112 -2.65 20.80 2.28
CA ALA A 112 -1.50 20.18 2.95
C ALA A 112 -1.93 19.40 4.18
N THR A 113 -1.09 18.40 4.58
CA THR A 113 -1.24 17.60 5.80
C THR A 113 0.14 17.26 6.35
N PRO A 114 0.28 16.95 7.66
CA PRO A 114 1.55 16.50 8.20
C PRO A 114 2.03 15.20 7.55
N ILE A 115 3.33 15.14 7.23
CA ILE A 115 4.00 13.92 6.81
C ILE A 115 4.26 13.06 8.04
N LYS A 116 3.98 11.76 7.95
CA LYS A 116 4.14 10.83 9.06
C LYS A 116 5.15 9.72 8.78
N GLY A 117 5.52 9.49 7.52
CA GLY A 117 6.45 8.43 7.18
C GLY A 117 7.22 8.67 5.89
N ASP A 118 8.16 7.78 5.63
CA ASP A 118 9.18 7.90 4.58
C ASP A 118 8.89 6.99 3.39
N VAL A 119 8.22 5.88 3.63
CA VAL A 119 7.90 4.84 2.63
C VAL A 119 6.57 4.16 2.94
N ILE A 120 5.79 3.88 1.91
CA ILE A 120 4.61 3.01 1.99
C ILE A 120 5.02 1.60 1.55
N SER A 121 4.75 0.59 2.39
CA SER A 121 4.85 -0.83 2.02
C SER A 121 3.72 -1.60 2.71
N THR A 122 2.73 -2.04 1.95
CA THR A 122 1.51 -2.68 2.46
C THR A 122 0.78 -3.46 1.36
N GLY A 123 1.53 -4.19 0.51
CA GLY A 123 0.93 -4.75 -0.70
C GLY A 123 0.33 -3.65 -1.57
N PHE A 124 1.07 -2.55 -1.79
CA PHE A 124 0.53 -1.34 -2.39
C PHE A 124 0.51 -1.43 -3.91
N THR A 125 -0.69 -1.65 -4.48
CA THR A 125 -0.87 -1.83 -5.93
C THR A 125 -0.48 -0.60 -6.71
N VAL A 126 0.31 -0.80 -7.77
CA VAL A 126 0.69 0.23 -8.74
C VAL A 126 -0.51 0.53 -9.63
N LEU A 127 -1.15 1.67 -9.39
CA LEU A 127 -2.29 2.15 -10.17
C LEU A 127 -1.92 3.43 -10.95
N PRO A 128 -2.48 3.66 -12.17
CA PRO A 128 -2.14 4.82 -12.99
C PRO A 128 -2.30 6.17 -12.27
N TRP A 129 -3.35 6.33 -11.48
CA TRP A 129 -3.55 7.57 -10.72
C TRP A 129 -2.52 7.74 -9.58
N ARG A 130 -2.07 6.64 -8.96
CA ARG A 130 -1.08 6.68 -7.87
C ARG A 130 0.28 7.14 -8.39
N THR A 131 0.68 6.71 -9.60
CA THR A 131 1.96 7.12 -10.21
C THR A 131 2.04 8.62 -10.50
N LYS A 132 0.90 9.33 -10.52
CA LYS A 132 0.88 10.80 -10.66
C LYS A 132 1.34 11.52 -9.39
N ILE A 133 1.22 10.89 -8.21
CA ILE A 133 1.47 11.52 -6.91
C ILE A 133 2.62 10.90 -6.12
N VAL A 134 2.94 9.64 -6.35
CA VAL A 134 4.07 8.93 -5.73
C VAL A 134 4.94 8.25 -6.78
N ASP A 135 6.18 7.92 -6.41
CA ASP A 135 7.07 7.09 -7.19
C ASP A 135 7.11 5.67 -6.60
N PHE A 136 7.07 4.67 -7.47
CA PHE A 136 7.11 3.27 -7.07
C PHE A 136 8.50 2.68 -7.24
N SER A 137 8.87 1.77 -6.33
CA SER A 137 10.04 0.91 -6.46
C SER A 137 9.90 -0.08 -7.62
N GLU A 138 10.91 -0.92 -7.80
CA GLU A 138 10.72 -2.17 -8.52
C GLU A 138 9.58 -2.99 -7.89
N ARG A 139 8.95 -3.82 -8.72
CA ARG A 139 7.86 -4.70 -8.30
C ARG A 139 8.28 -5.62 -7.15
N THR A 140 7.54 -5.59 -6.04
CA THR A 140 7.75 -6.49 -4.90
C THR A 140 6.86 -7.72 -4.96
N PHE A 141 5.63 -7.63 -5.44
CA PHE A 141 4.69 -8.75 -5.46
C PHE A 141 3.76 -8.73 -6.67
N PRO A 142 3.34 -9.91 -7.22
CA PRO A 142 2.33 -9.98 -8.26
C PRO A 142 0.93 -9.78 -7.69
N SER A 143 0.03 -9.16 -8.46
CA SER A 143 -1.37 -9.00 -8.09
C SER A 143 -2.28 -9.10 -9.31
N GLY A 144 -3.55 -8.96 -9.08
CA GLY A 144 -4.65 -9.01 -10.00
C GLY A 144 -5.93 -9.44 -9.27
N ILE A 145 -7.01 -9.60 -10.01
CA ILE A 145 -8.28 -10.11 -9.47
C ILE A 145 -8.57 -11.47 -10.04
N TRP A 146 -8.86 -12.42 -9.16
CA TRP A 146 -9.29 -13.78 -9.49
C TRP A 146 -10.75 -14.02 -9.13
N LEU A 147 -11.37 -14.94 -9.85
CA LEU A 147 -12.61 -15.58 -9.47
C LEU A 147 -12.29 -16.81 -8.64
N ILE A 148 -12.77 -16.82 -7.40
CA ILE A 148 -12.63 -17.93 -6.45
C ILE A 148 -13.97 -18.61 -6.27
N ALA A 149 -13.98 -19.93 -6.28
CA ALA A 149 -15.18 -20.74 -6.04
C ALA A 149 -14.95 -21.76 -4.93
N ARG A 150 -16.03 -22.25 -4.37
CA ARG A 150 -16.01 -23.45 -3.52
C ARG A 150 -15.51 -24.65 -4.30
N SER A 151 -14.74 -25.53 -3.67
CA SER A 151 -14.15 -26.69 -4.36
C SER A 151 -15.21 -27.64 -4.94
N ASP A 152 -16.39 -27.78 -4.25
CA ASP A 152 -17.51 -28.61 -4.67
C ASP A 152 -18.47 -27.91 -5.66
N ALA A 153 -18.29 -26.63 -5.96
CA ALA A 153 -19.10 -25.92 -6.94
C ALA A 153 -18.90 -26.49 -8.36
N ALA A 154 -19.95 -26.47 -9.17
CA ALA A 154 -19.93 -27.01 -10.54
C ALA A 154 -18.98 -26.26 -11.48
N LEU A 155 -18.61 -25.01 -11.15
CA LEU A 155 -17.62 -24.25 -11.92
C LEU A 155 -16.27 -24.95 -11.90
N THR A 156 -15.72 -25.14 -13.09
CA THR A 156 -14.38 -25.74 -13.26
C THR A 156 -13.35 -24.64 -13.58
N PRO A 157 -12.13 -24.75 -13.03
CA PRO A 157 -11.02 -23.87 -13.44
C PRO A 157 -10.84 -23.87 -14.97
N ILE A 158 -10.45 -22.72 -15.51
CA ILE A 158 -10.02 -22.67 -16.91
C ILE A 158 -8.62 -23.31 -17.04
N LYS A 159 -8.31 -23.79 -18.26
CA LYS A 159 -6.92 -24.09 -18.62
C LYS A 159 -6.32 -22.80 -19.19
N PRO A 160 -5.22 -22.25 -18.60
CA PRO A 160 -4.57 -21.05 -19.12
C PRO A 160 -4.17 -21.22 -20.58
N THR A 161 -4.42 -20.17 -21.38
CA THR A 161 -4.09 -20.17 -22.81
C THR A 161 -2.75 -19.52 -23.11
N GLY A 162 -2.11 -18.91 -22.12
CA GLY A 162 -0.96 -18.02 -22.28
C GLY A 162 -1.35 -16.60 -22.75
N ASN A 163 -2.65 -16.34 -22.94
CA ASN A 163 -3.17 -15.02 -23.27
C ASN A 163 -4.21 -14.61 -22.22
N ILE A 164 -3.85 -13.65 -21.38
CA ILE A 164 -4.66 -13.22 -20.23
C ILE A 164 -6.06 -12.70 -20.67
N GLY A 165 -6.16 -11.96 -21.77
CA GLY A 165 -7.44 -11.45 -22.25
C GLY A 165 -8.38 -12.57 -22.67
N LYS A 166 -7.88 -13.63 -23.33
CA LYS A 166 -8.67 -14.83 -23.65
C LYS A 166 -9.07 -15.57 -22.38
N ASP A 167 -8.20 -15.65 -21.39
CA ASP A 167 -8.47 -16.33 -20.12
C ASP A 167 -9.55 -15.60 -19.33
N ILE A 168 -9.52 -14.26 -19.26
CA ILE A 168 -10.56 -13.43 -18.67
C ILE A 168 -11.93 -13.67 -19.34
N VAL A 169 -11.97 -13.68 -20.67
CA VAL A 169 -13.21 -13.95 -21.41
C VAL A 169 -13.76 -15.33 -21.05
N ARG A 170 -12.93 -16.37 -21.05
CA ARG A 170 -13.33 -17.74 -20.68
C ARG A 170 -13.87 -17.86 -19.26
N VAL A 171 -13.31 -17.08 -18.30
CA VAL A 171 -13.83 -17.03 -16.92
C VAL A 171 -15.20 -16.39 -16.91
N LYS A 172 -15.39 -15.26 -17.61
CA LYS A 172 -16.66 -14.53 -17.69
C LYS A 172 -17.78 -15.35 -18.32
N GLU A 173 -17.48 -16.13 -19.37
CA GLU A 173 -18.44 -17.02 -20.03
C GLU A 173 -19.04 -18.08 -19.09
N LYS A 174 -18.35 -18.41 -18.00
CA LYS A 174 -18.84 -19.37 -17.00
C LYS A 174 -19.81 -18.77 -15.97
N LEU A 175 -20.02 -17.46 -15.97
CA LEU A 175 -20.73 -16.74 -14.90
C LEU A 175 -22.26 -16.66 -15.08
N THR A 176 -22.81 -17.04 -16.23
CA THR A 176 -24.25 -17.01 -16.48
C THR A 176 -24.99 -17.83 -15.41
N ASN A 177 -25.94 -17.20 -14.71
CA ASN A 177 -26.71 -17.77 -13.59
C ASN A 177 -25.91 -18.18 -12.33
N VAL A 178 -24.63 -17.88 -12.28
CA VAL A 178 -23.77 -18.14 -11.11
C VAL A 178 -23.91 -17.00 -10.10
N SER A 179 -24.02 -17.32 -8.81
CA SER A 179 -24.00 -16.31 -7.75
C SER A 179 -22.56 -15.86 -7.46
N VAL A 180 -22.35 -14.55 -7.54
CA VAL A 180 -21.04 -13.90 -7.38
C VAL A 180 -21.10 -12.91 -6.23
N LEU A 181 -20.34 -13.18 -5.17
CA LEU A 181 -20.16 -12.24 -4.07
C LEU A 181 -19.15 -11.18 -4.47
N ALA A 182 -19.51 -9.91 -4.30
CA ALA A 182 -18.71 -8.74 -4.65
C ALA A 182 -18.77 -7.71 -3.53
N LEU A 183 -17.87 -6.73 -3.56
CA LEU A 183 -17.86 -5.63 -2.59
C LEU A 183 -18.00 -4.30 -3.33
N GLU A 184 -19.14 -3.63 -3.10
CA GLU A 184 -19.43 -2.34 -3.71
C GLU A 184 -18.44 -1.27 -3.26
N GLY A 185 -18.09 -0.34 -4.16
CA GLY A 185 -17.21 0.79 -3.87
C GLY A 185 -15.74 0.42 -3.60
N SER A 186 -15.34 -0.81 -3.88
CA SER A 186 -13.96 -1.30 -3.67
C SER A 186 -13.29 -1.75 -4.96
N CYS A 187 -12.03 -2.23 -4.85
CA CYS A 187 -11.36 -2.89 -5.97
C CYS A 187 -12.03 -4.22 -6.38
N LEU A 188 -13.01 -4.72 -5.62
CA LEU A 188 -13.80 -5.91 -5.92
C LEU A 188 -15.19 -5.57 -6.45
N ALA A 189 -15.42 -4.33 -6.88
CA ALA A 189 -16.67 -3.89 -7.46
C ALA A 189 -16.89 -4.55 -8.83
N PRO A 190 -18.05 -5.19 -9.07
CA PRO A 190 -18.25 -6.05 -10.26
C PRO A 190 -18.23 -5.28 -11.58
N GLU A 191 -18.58 -4.02 -11.59
CA GLU A 191 -18.56 -3.13 -12.75
C GLU A 191 -17.14 -2.90 -13.29
N LEU A 192 -16.12 -2.91 -12.43
CA LEU A 192 -14.72 -2.73 -12.84
C LEU A 192 -14.25 -3.85 -13.77
N TYR A 193 -14.87 -5.02 -13.67
CA TYR A 193 -14.49 -6.22 -14.41
C TYR A 193 -15.58 -6.65 -15.41
N GLY A 194 -16.62 -5.85 -15.59
CA GLY A 194 -17.73 -6.16 -16.50
C GLY A 194 -18.53 -7.39 -16.10
N ILE A 195 -18.58 -7.73 -14.81
CA ILE A 195 -19.34 -8.89 -14.30
C ILE A 195 -20.84 -8.68 -14.48
N ASN A 196 -21.32 -7.44 -14.40
CA ASN A 196 -22.72 -7.07 -14.60
C ASN A 196 -23.25 -7.48 -15.98
N GLN A 197 -22.38 -7.72 -16.96
CA GLN A 197 -22.70 -8.05 -18.35
C GLN A 197 -22.69 -9.56 -18.62
N THR A 198 -22.36 -10.40 -17.61
CA THR A 198 -22.16 -11.85 -17.80
C THR A 198 -23.41 -12.68 -17.55
N GLY A 199 -24.51 -12.06 -17.04
CA GLY A 199 -25.68 -12.79 -16.54
C GLY A 199 -25.46 -13.43 -15.16
N ALA A 200 -24.42 -13.03 -14.44
CA ALA A 200 -24.17 -13.42 -13.05
C ALA A 200 -25.24 -12.86 -12.11
N LYS A 201 -25.54 -13.61 -11.04
CA LYS A 201 -26.39 -13.15 -9.92
C LYS A 201 -25.50 -12.50 -8.88
N ILE A 202 -25.33 -11.17 -8.96
CA ILE A 202 -24.44 -10.43 -8.08
C ILE A 202 -25.09 -10.28 -6.70
N GLN A 203 -24.31 -10.57 -5.67
CA GLN A 203 -24.66 -10.35 -4.26
C GLN A 203 -23.56 -9.45 -3.66
N PHE A 204 -23.97 -8.45 -2.88
CA PHE A 204 -23.01 -7.56 -2.24
C PHE A 204 -22.72 -8.02 -0.81
N PHE A 205 -21.43 -8.14 -0.51
CA PHE A 205 -20.95 -8.36 0.84
C PHE A 205 -21.10 -7.06 1.65
N PRO A 206 -21.53 -7.13 2.93
CA PRO A 206 -21.70 -5.92 3.76
C PRO A 206 -20.39 -5.15 3.89
N VAL A 207 -20.43 -3.83 3.58
CA VAL A 207 -19.23 -2.95 3.56
C VAL A 207 -18.62 -2.70 4.94
N ASP A 208 -19.35 -2.94 6.02
CA ASP A 208 -18.92 -2.84 7.41
C ASP A 208 -18.17 -4.09 7.91
N ARG A 209 -18.13 -5.14 7.09
CA ARG A 209 -17.41 -6.37 7.40
C ARG A 209 -16.04 -6.41 6.76
N ASP A 210 -15.13 -7.11 7.42
CA ASP A 210 -13.80 -7.37 6.91
C ASP A 210 -13.84 -8.22 5.63
N LEU A 211 -13.08 -7.82 4.60
CA LEU A 211 -12.91 -8.57 3.35
C LEU A 211 -12.55 -10.05 3.56
N GLU A 212 -11.87 -10.37 4.64
CA GLU A 212 -11.55 -11.76 5.02
C GLU A 212 -12.81 -12.63 5.21
N GLY A 213 -13.98 -12.03 5.43
CA GLY A 213 -15.26 -12.73 5.53
C GLY A 213 -15.83 -13.22 4.20
N MET A 214 -15.38 -12.73 3.06
CA MET A 214 -15.94 -13.11 1.74
C MET A 214 -15.67 -14.58 1.39
N ILE A 215 -14.47 -15.09 1.63
CA ILE A 215 -14.13 -16.51 1.39
C ILE A 215 -14.92 -17.45 2.32
N PRO A 216 -14.98 -17.23 3.65
CA PRO A 216 -15.87 -17.99 4.53
C PRO A 216 -17.33 -17.99 4.07
N SER A 217 -17.84 -16.86 3.54
CA SER A 217 -19.22 -16.79 3.01
C SER A 217 -19.42 -17.69 1.79
N VAL A 218 -18.45 -17.79 0.91
CA VAL A 218 -18.47 -18.74 -0.22
C VAL A 218 -18.41 -20.18 0.29
N ILE A 219 -17.56 -20.48 1.25
CA ILE A 219 -17.48 -21.82 1.88
C ILE A 219 -18.81 -22.19 2.54
N ALA A 220 -19.47 -21.23 3.22
CA ALA A 220 -20.79 -21.39 3.84
C ALA A 220 -21.96 -21.43 2.85
N LYS A 221 -21.70 -21.42 1.53
CA LYS A 221 -22.71 -21.49 0.45
C LYS A 221 -23.66 -20.27 0.38
N ILE A 222 -23.23 -19.11 0.87
CA ILE A 222 -23.99 -17.86 0.69
C ILE A 222 -23.95 -17.42 -0.78
N ALA A 223 -22.79 -17.65 -1.45
CA ALA A 223 -22.64 -17.49 -2.89
C ALA A 223 -21.80 -18.64 -3.46
N ASP A 224 -21.84 -18.87 -4.78
CA ASP A 224 -21.04 -19.91 -5.44
C ASP A 224 -19.58 -19.47 -5.59
N THR A 225 -19.38 -18.17 -5.82
CA THR A 225 -18.07 -17.58 -6.13
C THR A 225 -17.91 -16.21 -5.49
N THR A 226 -16.68 -15.72 -5.46
CA THR A 226 -16.36 -14.34 -5.12
C THR A 226 -15.22 -13.81 -5.98
N LEU A 227 -15.22 -12.48 -6.21
CA LEU A 227 -14.03 -11.77 -6.67
C LEU A 227 -13.05 -11.66 -5.50
N MET A 228 -11.77 -11.86 -5.77
CA MET A 228 -10.73 -11.70 -4.74
C MET A 228 -9.43 -11.25 -5.38
N ASP A 229 -8.74 -10.33 -4.74
CA ASP A 229 -7.38 -9.99 -5.14
C ASP A 229 -6.41 -11.15 -4.86
N VAL A 230 -5.38 -11.23 -5.67
CA VAL A 230 -4.44 -12.35 -5.65
C VAL A 230 -3.81 -12.57 -4.27
N PRO A 231 -3.30 -11.54 -3.55
CA PRO A 231 -2.69 -11.79 -2.24
C PRO A 231 -3.63 -12.41 -1.21
N VAL A 232 -4.88 -11.91 -1.12
CA VAL A 232 -5.88 -12.48 -0.20
C VAL A 232 -6.29 -13.88 -0.64
N ALA A 233 -6.43 -14.10 -1.96
CA ALA A 233 -6.72 -15.43 -2.50
C ALA A 233 -5.61 -16.44 -2.14
N LEU A 234 -4.33 -16.05 -2.23
CA LEU A 234 -3.19 -16.91 -1.87
C LEU A 234 -3.19 -17.27 -0.37
N VAL A 235 -3.49 -16.31 0.50
CA VAL A 235 -3.66 -16.55 1.94
C VAL A 235 -4.84 -17.49 2.18
N ALA A 236 -5.96 -17.27 1.51
CA ALA A 236 -7.14 -18.10 1.63
C ALA A 236 -6.90 -19.56 1.18
N LEU A 237 -6.17 -19.77 0.08
CA LEU A 237 -5.80 -21.10 -0.41
C LEU A 237 -4.94 -21.87 0.60
N ALA A 238 -4.06 -21.18 1.33
CA ALA A 238 -3.27 -21.78 2.40
C ALA A 238 -4.12 -22.06 3.65
N LYS A 239 -5.05 -21.15 4.01
CA LYS A 239 -5.88 -21.25 5.21
C LYS A 239 -7.02 -22.29 5.08
N TRP A 240 -7.59 -22.45 3.89
CA TRP A 240 -8.70 -23.37 3.60
C TRP A 240 -8.35 -24.35 2.46
N PRO A 241 -7.33 -25.20 2.65
CA PRO A 241 -6.88 -26.10 1.60
C PRO A 241 -8.01 -27.07 1.21
N ARG A 242 -8.19 -27.26 -0.11
CA ARG A 242 -9.22 -28.13 -0.70
C ARG A 242 -10.68 -27.68 -0.46
N GLN A 243 -10.95 -26.56 0.20
CA GLN A 243 -12.31 -26.01 0.35
C GLN A 243 -12.64 -24.99 -0.73
N ILE A 244 -11.64 -24.37 -1.32
CA ILE A 244 -11.77 -23.39 -2.41
C ILE A 244 -10.86 -23.73 -3.58
N LYS A 245 -11.18 -23.17 -4.74
CA LYS A 245 -10.40 -23.30 -5.98
C LYS A 245 -10.38 -21.98 -6.75
N VAL A 246 -9.30 -21.72 -7.46
CA VAL A 246 -9.19 -20.61 -8.42
C VAL A 246 -9.84 -21.03 -9.72
N ILE A 247 -10.83 -20.28 -10.19
CA ILE A 247 -11.47 -20.50 -11.50
C ILE A 247 -10.62 -19.88 -12.61
N GLY A 248 -10.10 -18.69 -12.38
CA GLY A 248 -9.18 -17.99 -13.27
C GLY A 248 -9.20 -16.49 -13.05
N PRO A 249 -8.47 -15.73 -13.91
CA PRO A 249 -8.32 -14.29 -13.79
C PRO A 249 -9.56 -13.53 -14.25
N LEU A 250 -9.82 -12.37 -13.61
CA LEU A 250 -10.83 -11.39 -14.00
C LEU A 250 -10.24 -10.04 -14.39
N SER A 251 -8.97 -9.81 -14.12
CA SER A 251 -8.22 -8.61 -14.51
C SER A 251 -6.91 -8.96 -15.22
N ASP A 252 -6.35 -7.98 -15.90
CA ASP A 252 -4.94 -8.02 -16.30
C ASP A 252 -4.05 -8.15 -15.06
N PRO A 253 -2.81 -8.67 -15.22
CA PRO A 253 -1.84 -8.71 -14.15
C PRO A 253 -1.55 -7.30 -13.61
N GLN A 254 -1.52 -7.18 -12.30
CA GLN A 254 -1.14 -5.97 -11.58
C GLN A 254 0.16 -6.23 -10.81
N ASN A 255 0.84 -5.18 -10.44
CA ASN A 255 2.03 -5.24 -9.61
C ASN A 255 1.81 -4.50 -8.31
N MET A 256 2.41 -5.00 -7.24
CA MET A 256 2.56 -4.28 -5.98
C MET A 256 4.02 -3.85 -5.83
N ALA A 257 4.23 -2.68 -5.23
CA ALA A 257 5.55 -2.10 -5.01
C ALA A 257 5.52 -1.16 -3.80
N CYS A 258 6.70 -0.87 -3.25
CA CYS A 258 6.83 0.17 -2.24
C CYS A 258 6.68 1.55 -2.90
N ALA A 259 6.05 2.49 -2.21
CA ALA A 259 5.85 3.83 -2.74
C ALA A 259 6.62 4.88 -1.90
N PHE A 260 7.18 5.84 -2.60
CA PHE A 260 7.99 6.94 -2.07
C PHE A 260 7.41 8.27 -2.51
N SER A 261 7.66 9.33 -1.73
CA SER A 261 7.35 10.68 -2.20
C SER A 261 8.20 11.00 -3.44
N LYS A 262 7.63 11.71 -4.41
CA LYS A 262 8.37 12.24 -5.57
C LYS A 262 9.52 13.17 -5.17
N ASP A 263 9.45 13.72 -3.96
CA ASP A 263 10.49 14.57 -3.39
C ASP A 263 11.63 13.75 -2.73
N SER A 264 11.55 12.39 -2.77
CA SER A 264 12.50 11.47 -2.12
C SER A 264 13.18 10.48 -3.11
N PRO A 265 13.69 10.92 -4.27
CA PRO A 265 14.20 10.02 -5.30
C PRO A 265 15.42 9.21 -4.83
N LYS A 266 16.27 9.78 -3.95
CA LYS A 266 17.45 9.09 -3.42
C LYS A 266 17.09 7.96 -2.47
N LEU A 267 16.03 8.12 -1.66
CA LEU A 267 15.55 7.05 -0.77
C LEU A 267 14.99 5.88 -1.60
N LYS A 268 14.21 6.18 -2.66
CA LYS A 268 13.75 5.18 -3.61
C LYS A 268 14.91 4.45 -4.27
N GLN A 269 15.93 5.17 -4.77
CA GLN A 269 17.11 4.57 -5.40
C GLN A 269 17.89 3.67 -4.44
N ALA A 270 18.02 4.07 -3.17
CA ALA A 270 18.64 3.26 -2.13
C ALA A 270 17.83 1.98 -1.88
N PHE A 271 16.50 2.07 -1.85
CA PHE A 271 15.63 0.90 -1.74
C PHE A 271 15.79 -0.04 -2.92
N ASP A 272 15.73 0.46 -4.16
CA ASP A 272 15.86 -0.38 -5.36
C ASP A 272 17.21 -1.11 -5.39
N SER A 273 18.29 -0.44 -4.99
CA SER A 273 19.65 -1.03 -4.88
C SER A 273 19.70 -2.13 -3.82
N PHE A 274 19.14 -1.87 -2.64
CA PHE A 274 18.98 -2.86 -1.57
C PHE A 274 18.13 -4.05 -2.05
N PHE A 275 16.96 -3.80 -2.61
CA PHE A 275 16.01 -4.82 -3.00
C PHE A 275 16.55 -5.75 -4.08
N ASN A 276 17.27 -5.19 -5.06
CA ASN A 276 17.98 -5.99 -6.08
C ASN A 276 19.02 -6.93 -5.47
N THR A 277 19.80 -6.46 -4.52
CA THR A 277 20.77 -7.29 -3.80
C THR A 277 20.07 -8.34 -2.95
N PHE A 278 19.00 -7.98 -2.27
CA PHE A 278 18.20 -8.85 -1.42
C PHE A 278 17.49 -9.95 -2.25
N LYS A 279 16.98 -9.64 -3.44
CA LYS A 279 16.46 -10.64 -4.40
C LYS A 279 17.55 -11.60 -4.86
N LYS A 280 18.70 -11.07 -5.30
CA LYS A 280 19.82 -11.89 -5.82
C LYS A 280 20.41 -12.83 -4.77
N SER A 281 20.38 -12.45 -3.49
CA SER A 281 20.84 -13.32 -2.39
C SER A 281 19.91 -14.50 -2.08
N GLY A 282 18.72 -14.56 -2.67
CA GLY A 282 17.69 -15.55 -2.37
C GLY A 282 16.84 -15.25 -1.13
N LYS A 283 17.26 -14.34 -0.25
CA LYS A 283 16.58 -14.02 1.01
C LYS A 283 15.15 -13.50 0.80
N TYR A 284 14.93 -12.74 -0.28
CA TYR A 284 13.57 -12.29 -0.59
C TYR A 284 12.64 -13.45 -0.98
N ARG A 285 13.16 -14.46 -1.69
CA ARG A 285 12.40 -15.69 -2.00
C ARG A 285 12.04 -16.46 -0.73
N GLU A 286 12.96 -16.57 0.22
CA GLU A 286 12.72 -17.22 1.52
C GLU A 286 11.63 -16.47 2.28
N LEU A 287 11.73 -15.14 2.34
CA LEU A 287 10.74 -14.29 2.99
C LEU A 287 9.36 -14.41 2.36
N VAL A 288 9.27 -14.36 1.03
CA VAL A 288 8.01 -14.57 0.29
C VAL A 288 7.43 -15.95 0.58
N ASN A 289 8.27 -17.01 0.61
CA ASN A 289 7.82 -18.36 0.87
C ASN A 289 7.26 -18.53 2.30
N THR A 290 7.77 -17.76 3.27
CA THR A 290 7.25 -17.76 4.64
C THR A 290 5.81 -17.24 4.70
N TYR A 291 5.51 -16.15 4.00
CA TYR A 291 4.22 -15.48 4.09
C TYR A 291 3.22 -15.89 3.00
N TYR A 292 3.73 -16.30 1.82
CA TYR A 292 2.93 -16.65 0.65
C TYR A 292 3.46 -17.92 -0.03
N PRO A 293 3.45 -19.09 0.65
CA PRO A 293 4.07 -20.32 0.13
C PRO A 293 3.47 -20.78 -1.20
N THR A 294 2.22 -20.45 -1.48
CA THR A 294 1.51 -20.86 -2.71
C THR A 294 1.78 -19.95 -3.89
N VAL A 295 2.44 -18.79 -3.72
CA VAL A 295 2.62 -17.82 -4.81
C VAL A 295 3.38 -18.41 -6.00
N PHE A 296 4.40 -19.21 -5.75
CA PHE A 296 5.23 -19.81 -6.80
C PHE A 296 4.50 -20.91 -7.62
N THR A 297 3.38 -21.44 -7.11
CA THR A 297 2.50 -22.33 -7.85
C THR A 297 1.78 -21.60 -8.98
N TYR A 298 1.40 -20.35 -8.73
CA TYR A 298 0.64 -19.52 -9.69
C TYR A 298 1.51 -18.54 -10.48
N TYR A 299 2.65 -18.14 -9.90
CA TYR A 299 3.59 -17.18 -10.47
C TYR A 299 5.03 -17.73 -10.38
N PRO A 300 5.36 -18.84 -11.07
CA PRO A 300 6.66 -19.51 -10.93
C PRO A 300 7.83 -18.59 -11.29
N GLU A 301 7.65 -17.69 -12.26
CA GLU A 301 8.66 -16.76 -12.75
C GLU A 301 8.66 -15.39 -12.08
N PHE A 302 7.87 -15.21 -11.01
CA PHE A 302 7.67 -13.90 -10.40
C PHE A 302 8.97 -13.23 -9.94
N LEU A 303 9.94 -13.98 -9.43
CA LEU A 303 11.26 -13.47 -9.02
C LEU A 303 12.37 -13.67 -10.07
N SER A 304 12.09 -14.38 -11.17
CA SER A 304 13.04 -14.64 -12.24
C SER A 304 13.03 -13.57 -13.33
N GLN A 305 11.98 -12.76 -13.39
CA GLN A 305 11.87 -11.68 -14.39
C GLN A 305 12.80 -10.52 -13.99
N LYS A 306 13.67 -10.16 -14.93
CA LYS A 306 14.55 -8.98 -14.88
C LYS A 306 13.75 -7.70 -15.07
#